data_9ba67b680d705c96f7b1efe35ec3cfbe
#
_entry.id   9ba67b680d705c96f7b1efe35ec3cfbe
#
_cell.length_a   1.000
_cell.length_b   1.000
_cell.length_c   1.000
_cell.angle_alpha   90.00
_cell.angle_beta   90.00
_cell.angle_gamma   90.00
#
_symmetry.space_group_name_H-M   'P 1'
#
loop_
_entity.id
_entity.type
_entity.pdbx_description
1 polymer ?
#
loop_
_entity_poly.entity_id
_entity_poly.type
_entity_poly.pdbx_seq_one_letter_code
_entity_poly.pdbx_strand_id
1 'polypeptide(L)'
;MTPLLTAWVAALFLLAAEPQTTWLIRGAQLIDGTGGPITAQDVRVEGDRILEVGRLRRKPDELVVDGKGLALAPGFIDVHNHSETGLSRDPSALTQVSQGITTLVLGPDGDSAWPIADYLAARRASPPAVNVMTMVGHATVRELVMGEDYRRKSTPEEIAKMAALVEQGMREGAAGLSSGLEYDVGSYAATEELVALAKASGKFGGFYMTHTRDEAEKTFEAFDEAIAIARGGGVPLEISHIKLATVGVWGQTQRTIDLFDSARKQGLDATADCYPYEAWHSNLEVIVPNKQYDDPASVTEALRVLGGPSRITVTGCKAHPEYAGKTLEQIAQNEKISAVALYSRMVREGGADIIGHSMKEEDVLALYKQPWVMVASDGGIDADHPRGAGTFPRVLGRYVREKHLFTLPEAVRKMTSLPARRMKLGDRGRIAPGMKADLVLFDPKTVIDRSTFEEPRKLSVGISRVYVNGELVWADGAVTGKLPGRVLTGSSADPAKR
;
A
#
# COMPACT_ATOMS: atom_id res chain seq x y z
N MET A 1 -29.04 70.51 23.39
CA MET A 1 -28.11 69.68 22.62
C MET A 1 -28.30 68.22 23.09
N THR A 2 -29.05 67.39 22.35
CA THR A 2 -29.39 66.01 22.68
C THR A 2 -28.59 65.11 21.76
N PRO A 3 -27.83 64.10 22.22
CA PRO A 3 -27.17 63.18 21.32
C PRO A 3 -28.14 62.05 20.90
N LEU A 4 -28.22 61.80 19.59
CA LEU A 4 -28.90 60.66 18.96
C LEU A 4 -28.04 59.40 19.17
N LEU A 5 -28.59 58.39 19.85
CA LEU A 5 -28.05 57.04 19.87
C LEU A 5 -28.47 56.32 18.56
N THR A 6 -27.50 56.00 17.73
CA THR A 6 -27.70 55.11 16.57
C THR A 6 -27.50 53.68 17.03
N ALA A 7 -28.59 52.91 17.07
CA ALA A 7 -28.57 51.46 17.30
C ALA A 7 -28.22 50.72 16.03
N TRP A 8 -27.08 49.99 16.02
CA TRP A 8 -26.72 49.02 14.97
C TRP A 8 -27.44 47.70 15.25
N VAL A 9 -28.36 47.34 14.40
CA VAL A 9 -28.98 46.01 14.37
C VAL A 9 -28.08 45.10 13.54
N ALA A 10 -27.35 44.21 14.22
CA ALA A 10 -26.60 43.14 13.55
C ALA A 10 -27.56 42.05 13.12
N ALA A 11 -27.87 41.99 11.83
CA ALA A 11 -28.61 40.87 11.24
C ALA A 11 -27.69 39.64 11.18
N LEU A 12 -27.88 38.66 12.05
CA LEU A 12 -27.33 37.32 11.92
C LEU A 12 -28.05 36.63 10.72
N PHE A 13 -27.36 36.57 9.58
CA PHE A 13 -27.73 35.65 8.53
C PHE A 13 -27.34 34.21 9.00
N LEU A 14 -28.33 33.48 9.49
CA LEU A 14 -28.25 32.03 9.55
C LEU A 14 -28.21 31.54 8.08
N LEU A 15 -27.01 31.24 7.58
CA LEU A 15 -26.88 30.42 6.37
C LEU A 15 -27.50 29.06 6.68
N ALA A 16 -28.75 28.89 6.25
CA ALA A 16 -29.38 27.56 6.21
C ALA A 16 -28.49 26.72 5.27
N ALA A 17 -27.84 25.67 5.82
CA ALA A 17 -27.14 24.69 4.99
C ALA A 17 -28.11 24.15 3.96
N GLU A 18 -27.78 24.25 2.67
CA GLU A 18 -28.58 23.62 1.62
C GLU A 18 -28.77 22.14 1.97
N PRO A 19 -29.99 21.58 1.82
CA PRO A 19 -30.20 20.18 2.12
C PRO A 19 -29.29 19.34 1.25
N GLN A 20 -28.36 18.63 1.90
CA GLN A 20 -27.46 17.71 1.20
C GLN A 20 -28.33 16.64 0.52
N THR A 21 -28.21 16.53 -0.79
CA THR A 21 -28.97 15.54 -1.56
C THR A 21 -28.55 14.13 -1.14
N THR A 22 -29.52 13.35 -0.68
CA THR A 22 -29.30 11.93 -0.39
C THR A 22 -29.38 11.11 -1.67
N TRP A 23 -28.64 10.00 -1.70
CA TRP A 23 -28.75 8.99 -2.75
C TRP A 23 -28.72 7.58 -2.15
N LEU A 24 -29.26 6.61 -2.87
CA LEU A 24 -29.53 5.27 -2.37
C LEU A 24 -28.96 4.20 -3.29
N ILE A 25 -28.09 3.33 -2.77
CA ILE A 25 -27.72 2.08 -3.45
C ILE A 25 -28.71 1.01 -3.02
N ARG A 26 -29.34 0.35 -4.00
CA ARG A 26 -30.41 -0.60 -3.76
C ARG A 26 -30.20 -1.93 -4.47
N GLY A 27 -30.52 -3.03 -3.75
CA GLY A 27 -30.57 -4.37 -4.33
C GLY A 27 -29.22 -5.06 -4.52
N ALA A 28 -28.12 -4.49 -4.00
CA ALA A 28 -26.81 -5.10 -4.02
C ALA A 28 -26.66 -6.19 -2.93
N GLN A 29 -25.72 -7.11 -3.15
CA GLN A 29 -25.23 -8.01 -2.11
C GLN A 29 -24.26 -7.21 -1.22
N LEU A 30 -24.71 -6.83 -0.02
CA LEU A 30 -23.90 -6.03 0.91
C LEU A 30 -22.85 -6.91 1.60
N ILE A 31 -21.59 -6.50 1.50
CA ILE A 31 -20.43 -7.04 2.20
C ILE A 31 -19.88 -5.90 3.05
N ASP A 32 -20.15 -5.90 4.33
CA ASP A 32 -19.93 -4.74 5.21
C ASP A 32 -18.48 -4.48 5.61
N GLY A 33 -17.53 -5.33 5.18
CA GLY A 33 -16.12 -5.24 5.49
C GLY A 33 -15.70 -5.95 6.78
N THR A 34 -16.61 -6.50 7.58
CA THR A 34 -16.28 -7.18 8.84
C THR A 34 -15.79 -8.62 8.66
N GLY A 35 -15.98 -9.21 7.48
CA GLY A 35 -15.79 -10.65 7.23
C GLY A 35 -17.03 -11.49 7.58
N GLY A 36 -18.10 -10.85 8.04
CA GLY A 36 -19.39 -11.45 8.32
C GLY A 36 -20.19 -11.84 7.06
N PRO A 37 -21.39 -12.42 7.22
CA PRO A 37 -22.17 -12.92 6.10
C PRO A 37 -22.65 -11.80 5.15
N ILE A 38 -22.80 -12.15 3.88
CA ILE A 38 -23.40 -11.27 2.86
C ILE A 38 -24.88 -11.06 3.20
N THR A 39 -25.34 -9.81 3.13
CA THR A 39 -26.73 -9.44 3.42
C THR A 39 -27.39 -8.72 2.24
N ALA A 40 -28.73 -8.72 2.21
CA ALA A 40 -29.52 -7.98 1.21
C ALA A 40 -30.05 -6.69 1.86
N GLN A 41 -29.19 -5.67 1.93
CA GLN A 41 -29.51 -4.37 2.52
C GLN A 41 -29.15 -3.24 1.57
N ASP A 42 -29.95 -2.18 1.62
CA ASP A 42 -29.72 -0.95 0.89
C ASP A 42 -28.84 0.00 1.72
N VAL A 43 -28.13 0.90 1.06
CA VAL A 43 -27.26 1.89 1.69
C VAL A 43 -27.63 3.28 1.21
N ARG A 44 -28.03 4.16 2.13
CA ARG A 44 -28.27 5.58 1.86
C ARG A 44 -27.07 6.40 2.26
N VAL A 45 -26.67 7.27 1.37
CA VAL A 45 -25.55 8.20 1.56
C VAL A 45 -26.08 9.64 1.57
N GLU A 46 -25.48 10.46 2.42
CA GLU A 46 -25.69 11.90 2.49
C GLU A 46 -24.34 12.61 2.54
N GLY A 47 -24.08 13.45 1.54
CA GLY A 47 -22.76 14.07 1.39
C GLY A 47 -21.64 13.02 1.31
N ASP A 48 -20.71 13.07 2.26
CA ASP A 48 -19.56 12.16 2.30
C ASP A 48 -19.74 10.96 3.27
N ARG A 49 -20.96 10.75 3.83
CA ARG A 49 -21.20 9.74 4.86
C ARG A 49 -22.34 8.78 4.52
N ILE A 50 -22.19 7.58 5.02
CA ILE A 50 -23.28 6.60 5.06
C ILE A 50 -24.27 7.05 6.14
N LEU A 51 -25.51 7.34 5.72
CA LEU A 51 -26.57 7.78 6.62
C LEU A 51 -27.32 6.60 7.23
N GLU A 52 -27.74 5.65 6.38
CA GLU A 52 -28.57 4.51 6.78
C GLU A 52 -28.17 3.24 6.06
N VAL A 53 -28.29 2.10 6.75
CA VAL A 53 -28.10 0.75 6.18
C VAL A 53 -29.29 -0.10 6.61
N GLY A 54 -29.98 -0.77 5.67
CA GLY A 54 -31.13 -1.59 5.98
C GLY A 54 -32.05 -1.82 4.78
N ARG A 55 -33.30 -2.20 5.01
CA ARG A 55 -34.35 -2.22 3.98
C ARG A 55 -34.98 -0.82 3.89
N LEU A 56 -34.52 -0.04 2.90
CA LEU A 56 -34.84 1.37 2.82
C LEU A 56 -35.94 1.65 1.78
N ARG A 57 -36.82 2.60 2.09
CA ARG A 57 -37.76 3.16 1.10
C ARG A 57 -37.07 4.35 0.42
N ARG A 58 -37.21 4.43 -0.91
CA ARG A 58 -36.76 5.61 -1.68
C ARG A 58 -37.48 6.85 -1.18
N LYS A 59 -36.77 7.95 -0.93
CA LYS A 59 -37.32 9.27 -0.68
C LYS A 59 -37.74 9.94 -2.00
N PRO A 60 -38.69 10.93 -1.99
CA PRO A 60 -38.95 11.77 -3.16
C PRO A 60 -37.62 12.38 -3.66
N ASP A 61 -37.45 12.44 -4.97
CA ASP A 61 -36.30 13.04 -5.70
C ASP A 61 -34.92 12.45 -5.38
N GLU A 62 -34.89 11.36 -4.61
CA GLU A 62 -33.64 10.66 -4.27
C GLU A 62 -33.08 9.91 -5.50
N LEU A 63 -31.80 10.15 -5.84
CA LEU A 63 -31.11 9.38 -6.86
C LEU A 63 -30.96 7.92 -6.38
N VAL A 64 -31.35 6.97 -7.22
CA VAL A 64 -31.19 5.54 -6.92
C VAL A 64 -30.14 4.91 -7.83
N VAL A 65 -29.16 4.28 -7.24
CA VAL A 65 -28.16 3.44 -7.90
C VAL A 65 -28.63 1.99 -7.83
N ASP A 66 -28.92 1.38 -8.97
CA ASP A 66 -29.29 -0.04 -9.05
C ASP A 66 -28.04 -0.91 -8.85
N GLY A 67 -28.03 -1.67 -7.75
CA GLY A 67 -26.98 -2.62 -7.40
C GLY A 67 -27.35 -4.07 -7.69
N LYS A 68 -28.47 -4.35 -8.36
CA LYS A 68 -28.95 -5.70 -8.61
C LYS A 68 -27.92 -6.54 -9.36
N GLY A 69 -27.57 -7.70 -8.78
CA GLY A 69 -26.56 -8.59 -9.33
C GLY A 69 -25.12 -8.25 -8.96
N LEU A 70 -24.88 -7.07 -8.36
CA LEU A 70 -23.58 -6.61 -7.92
C LEU A 70 -23.37 -6.85 -6.42
N ALA A 71 -22.12 -6.90 -6.02
CA ALA A 71 -21.67 -6.79 -4.64
C ALA A 71 -21.35 -5.33 -4.31
N LEU A 72 -21.75 -4.87 -3.12
CA LEU A 72 -21.39 -3.59 -2.54
C LEU A 72 -20.47 -3.83 -1.36
N ALA A 73 -19.29 -3.24 -1.39
CA ALA A 73 -18.29 -3.30 -0.33
C ALA A 73 -17.78 -1.90 0.05
N PRO A 74 -17.09 -1.75 1.20
CA PRO A 74 -16.29 -0.55 1.46
C PRO A 74 -15.23 -0.39 0.38
N GLY A 75 -14.83 0.83 0.08
CA GLY A 75 -13.70 1.11 -0.80
C GLY A 75 -12.42 0.45 -0.30
N PHE A 76 -11.63 -0.09 -1.20
CA PHE A 76 -10.42 -0.83 -0.86
C PHE A 76 -9.32 0.14 -0.41
N ILE A 77 -8.48 -0.32 0.53
CA ILE A 77 -7.36 0.41 1.10
C ILE A 77 -6.08 -0.34 0.73
N ASP A 78 -5.26 0.29 -0.10
CA ASP A 78 -3.95 -0.23 -0.47
C ASP A 78 -2.91 0.30 0.52
N VAL A 79 -2.44 -0.58 1.41
CA VAL A 79 -1.53 -0.21 2.51
C VAL A 79 -0.08 -0.07 2.07
N HIS A 80 0.25 -0.47 0.84
CA HIS A 80 1.59 -0.49 0.30
C HIS A 80 1.57 -0.03 -1.16
N ASN A 81 1.85 1.26 -1.39
CA ASN A 81 1.73 1.85 -2.73
C ASN A 81 2.80 2.91 -2.97
N HIS A 82 3.38 2.91 -4.18
CA HIS A 82 4.48 3.76 -4.62
C HIS A 82 4.02 4.85 -5.60
N SER A 83 2.88 5.48 -5.34
CA SER A 83 2.30 6.50 -6.23
C SER A 83 2.62 7.96 -5.85
N GLU A 84 3.61 8.22 -4.99
CA GLU A 84 3.95 9.56 -4.50
C GLU A 84 4.09 10.58 -5.62
N THR A 85 4.93 10.26 -6.61
CA THR A 85 5.17 11.10 -7.79
C THR A 85 4.11 10.90 -8.87
N GLY A 86 3.61 9.67 -9.03
CA GLY A 86 2.59 9.30 -10.00
C GLY A 86 1.31 10.11 -9.86
N LEU A 87 0.84 10.35 -8.64
CA LEU A 87 -0.36 11.17 -8.35
C LEU A 87 -0.24 12.63 -8.79
N SER A 88 0.97 13.14 -8.97
CA SER A 88 1.18 14.48 -9.51
C SER A 88 1.03 14.54 -11.05
N ARG A 89 1.29 13.41 -11.73
CA ARG A 89 1.13 13.26 -13.17
C ARG A 89 -0.29 12.82 -13.56
N ASP A 90 -0.84 11.86 -12.81
CA ASP A 90 -2.21 11.37 -12.99
C ASP A 90 -2.99 11.43 -11.67
N PRO A 91 -3.62 12.57 -11.34
CA PRO A 91 -4.43 12.69 -10.14
C PRO A 91 -5.74 11.89 -10.21
N SER A 92 -6.13 11.40 -11.39
CA SER A 92 -7.28 10.50 -11.52
C SER A 92 -7.04 9.13 -10.91
N ALA A 93 -5.77 8.76 -10.68
CA ALA A 93 -5.35 7.45 -10.16
C ALA A 93 -6.02 6.29 -10.91
N LEU A 94 -6.03 6.37 -12.24
CA LEU A 94 -6.80 5.51 -13.14
C LEU A 94 -6.63 4.01 -12.81
N THR A 95 -5.39 3.54 -12.71
CA THR A 95 -5.08 2.13 -12.42
C THR A 95 -5.54 1.70 -11.03
N GLN A 96 -5.59 2.61 -10.06
CA GLN A 96 -6.03 2.35 -8.69
C GLN A 96 -7.55 2.33 -8.58
N VAL A 97 -8.23 3.37 -9.06
CA VAL A 97 -9.70 3.45 -8.97
C VAL A 97 -10.37 2.33 -9.79
N SER A 98 -9.77 1.92 -10.91
CA SER A 98 -10.27 0.79 -11.73
C SER A 98 -10.27 -0.55 -10.98
N GLN A 99 -9.51 -0.67 -9.89
CA GLN A 99 -9.46 -1.84 -9.01
C GLN A 99 -10.42 -1.74 -7.81
N GLY A 100 -11.09 -0.60 -7.61
CA GLY A 100 -11.92 -0.34 -6.42
C GLY A 100 -11.16 0.28 -5.25
N ILE A 101 -9.90 0.69 -5.46
CA ILE A 101 -9.08 1.33 -4.43
C ILE A 101 -9.57 2.77 -4.23
N THR A 102 -9.76 3.15 -2.97
CA THR A 102 -10.22 4.48 -2.55
C THR A 102 -9.23 5.20 -1.64
N THR A 103 -8.24 4.46 -1.12
CA THR A 103 -7.22 5.00 -0.20
C THR A 103 -5.87 4.36 -0.50
N LEU A 104 -4.83 5.19 -0.59
CA LEU A 104 -3.43 4.78 -0.75
C LEU A 104 -2.63 5.16 0.50
N VAL A 105 -1.81 4.24 0.99
CA VAL A 105 -0.77 4.50 1.99
C VAL A 105 0.57 4.54 1.27
N LEU A 106 1.23 5.67 1.35
CA LEU A 106 2.44 6.04 0.62
C LEU A 106 3.65 6.10 1.55
N GLY A 107 4.86 6.14 0.99
CA GLY A 107 6.10 6.13 1.75
C GLY A 107 6.43 4.79 2.41
N PRO A 108 6.11 3.63 1.79
CA PRO A 108 6.61 2.33 2.26
C PRO A 108 8.12 2.19 2.03
N ASP A 109 8.69 1.08 2.49
CA ASP A 109 10.06 0.62 2.20
C ASP A 109 11.19 1.62 2.51
N GLY A 110 10.91 2.58 3.40
CA GLY A 110 11.92 3.48 3.95
C GLY A 110 12.16 4.75 3.13
N ASP A 111 11.52 4.93 2.00
CA ASP A 111 11.57 6.16 1.23
C ASP A 111 10.26 6.95 1.34
N SER A 112 10.34 8.24 1.59
CA SER A 112 9.16 9.10 1.71
C SER A 112 9.43 10.52 1.24
N ALA A 113 8.40 11.21 0.81
CA ALA A 113 8.49 12.66 0.60
C ALA A 113 8.88 13.37 1.89
N TRP A 114 9.67 14.45 1.78
CA TRP A 114 10.09 15.27 2.92
C TRP A 114 10.17 16.74 2.56
N PRO A 115 9.75 17.71 3.43
CA PRO A 115 9.00 17.48 4.67
C PRO A 115 7.60 16.88 4.45
N ILE A 116 7.12 16.09 5.41
CA ILE A 116 5.78 15.49 5.35
C ILE A 116 4.69 16.56 5.23
N ALA A 117 4.82 17.66 5.98
CA ALA A 117 3.86 18.76 5.95
C ALA A 117 3.68 19.34 4.53
N ASP A 118 4.78 19.55 3.81
CA ASP A 118 4.75 20.16 2.46
C ASP A 118 4.09 19.20 1.47
N TYR A 119 4.43 17.91 1.53
CA TYR A 119 3.79 16.90 0.69
C TYR A 119 2.28 16.84 0.93
N LEU A 120 1.85 16.78 2.18
CA LEU A 120 0.44 16.74 2.55
C LEU A 120 -0.29 18.05 2.18
N ALA A 121 0.37 19.20 2.30
CA ALA A 121 -0.18 20.49 1.87
C ALA A 121 -0.39 20.52 0.34
N ALA A 122 0.59 20.03 -0.43
CA ALA A 122 0.46 19.92 -1.89
C ALA A 122 -0.71 19.01 -2.29
N ARG A 123 -0.90 17.89 -1.59
CA ARG A 123 -2.05 16.98 -1.84
C ARG A 123 -3.40 17.59 -1.44
N ARG A 124 -3.44 18.46 -0.43
CA ARG A 124 -4.67 19.23 -0.09
C ARG A 124 -4.98 20.29 -1.13
N ALA A 125 -3.95 20.96 -1.65
CA ALA A 125 -4.10 22.01 -2.67
C ALA A 125 -4.50 21.43 -4.04
N SER A 126 -4.02 20.21 -4.36
CA SER A 126 -4.33 19.50 -5.60
C SER A 126 -4.72 18.04 -5.24
N PRO A 127 -5.97 17.81 -4.81
CA PRO A 127 -6.40 16.49 -4.37
C PRO A 127 -6.47 15.51 -5.55
N PRO A 128 -6.13 14.24 -5.34
CA PRO A 128 -6.37 13.18 -6.34
C PRO A 128 -7.78 12.59 -6.21
N ALA A 129 -8.11 11.63 -7.06
CA ALA A 129 -9.38 10.91 -6.98
C ALA A 129 -9.49 10.02 -5.73
N VAL A 130 -8.36 9.57 -5.16
CA VAL A 130 -8.28 8.68 -4.00
C VAL A 130 -7.79 9.42 -2.75
N ASN A 131 -8.15 8.92 -1.56
CA ASN A 131 -7.55 9.40 -0.32
C ASN A 131 -6.08 8.98 -0.23
N VAL A 132 -5.26 9.81 0.42
CA VAL A 132 -3.84 9.54 0.61
C VAL A 132 -3.43 9.66 2.08
N MET A 133 -2.57 8.75 2.51
CA MET A 133 -1.88 8.75 3.78
C MET A 133 -0.39 8.50 3.50
N THR A 134 0.51 8.94 4.36
CA THR A 134 1.95 8.71 4.17
C THR A 134 2.65 8.32 5.46
N MET A 135 3.84 7.77 5.35
CA MET A 135 4.72 7.38 6.46
C MET A 135 5.99 8.22 6.45
N VAL A 136 6.77 8.16 7.53
CA VAL A 136 8.15 8.67 7.57
C VAL A 136 9.06 7.54 7.12
N GLY A 137 9.83 7.78 6.07
CA GLY A 137 10.83 6.83 5.57
C GLY A 137 12.11 6.86 6.37
N HIS A 138 12.60 5.70 6.82
CA HIS A 138 13.88 5.54 7.50
C HIS A 138 15.06 5.99 6.65
N ALA A 139 15.13 5.54 5.38
CA ALA A 139 16.20 5.93 4.45
C ALA A 139 16.23 7.45 4.27
N THR A 140 15.05 8.07 4.07
CA THR A 140 14.92 9.53 3.95
C THR A 140 15.52 10.27 5.14
N VAL A 141 15.16 9.90 6.39
CA VAL A 141 15.70 10.60 7.56
C VAL A 141 17.17 10.27 7.80
N ARG A 142 17.64 9.09 7.39
CA ARG A 142 19.04 8.69 7.49
C ARG A 142 19.92 9.53 6.54
N GLU A 143 19.50 9.70 5.30
CA GLU A 143 20.21 10.55 4.32
C GLU A 143 20.19 12.03 4.74
N LEU A 144 19.11 12.53 5.28
CA LEU A 144 19.04 13.90 5.80
C LEU A 144 20.03 14.18 6.95
N VAL A 145 20.35 13.18 7.76
CA VAL A 145 21.26 13.33 8.91
C VAL A 145 22.69 13.02 8.53
N MET A 146 22.95 11.99 7.72
CA MET A 146 24.27 11.45 7.44
C MET A 146 24.83 11.89 6.07
N GLY A 147 23.98 12.38 5.16
CA GLY A 147 24.38 12.76 3.80
C GLY A 147 25.03 11.58 3.07
N GLU A 148 26.12 11.84 2.37
CA GLU A 148 26.89 10.83 1.63
C GLU A 148 27.56 9.75 2.51
N ASP A 149 27.63 9.98 3.83
CA ASP A 149 28.34 9.11 4.78
C ASP A 149 27.44 8.01 5.38
N TYR A 150 26.29 7.75 4.77
CA TYR A 150 25.31 6.75 5.26
C TYR A 150 25.82 5.29 5.21
N ARG A 151 26.91 5.00 4.50
CA ARG A 151 27.44 3.61 4.32
C ARG A 151 28.22 3.09 5.53
N ARG A 152 27.88 3.52 6.72
CA ARG A 152 28.44 3.07 8.01
C ARG A 152 27.33 3.02 9.07
N LYS A 153 27.60 2.41 10.21
CA LYS A 153 26.71 2.52 11.38
C LYS A 153 26.63 3.97 11.84
N SER A 154 25.43 4.40 12.22
CA SER A 154 25.18 5.72 12.82
C SER A 154 25.73 5.81 14.24
N THR A 155 26.12 7.03 14.65
CA THR A 155 26.45 7.32 16.03
C THR A 155 25.19 7.54 16.88
N PRO A 156 25.26 7.49 18.22
CA PRO A 156 24.12 7.81 19.09
C PRO A 156 23.53 9.20 18.83
N GLU A 157 24.37 10.19 18.50
CA GLU A 157 23.95 11.57 18.20
C GLU A 157 23.18 11.64 16.86
N GLU A 158 23.62 10.86 15.85
CA GLU A 158 22.92 10.75 14.58
C GLU A 158 21.57 10.05 14.74
N ILE A 159 21.51 8.96 15.53
CA ILE A 159 20.25 8.29 15.87
C ILE A 159 19.29 9.27 16.56
N ALA A 160 19.78 10.08 17.51
CA ALA A 160 18.94 11.06 18.19
C ALA A 160 18.38 12.13 17.21
N LYS A 161 19.18 12.58 16.23
CA LYS A 161 18.74 13.50 15.18
C LYS A 161 17.68 12.84 14.26
N MET A 162 17.91 11.63 13.82
CA MET A 162 16.94 10.87 13.02
C MET A 162 15.62 10.67 13.78
N ALA A 163 15.70 10.31 15.08
CA ALA A 163 14.51 10.16 15.93
C ALA A 163 13.72 11.48 16.04
N ALA A 164 14.40 12.62 16.13
CA ALA A 164 13.75 13.93 16.14
C ALA A 164 13.03 14.24 14.81
N LEU A 165 13.61 13.85 13.66
CA LEU A 165 12.94 13.97 12.35
C LEU A 165 11.73 13.04 12.26
N VAL A 166 11.83 11.79 12.76
CA VAL A 166 10.65 10.90 12.83
C VAL A 166 9.55 11.54 13.66
N GLU A 167 9.85 12.09 14.84
CA GLU A 167 8.86 12.80 15.67
C GLU A 167 8.26 14.01 14.95
N GLN A 168 9.07 14.75 14.17
CA GLN A 168 8.59 15.86 13.36
C GLN A 168 7.58 15.36 12.31
N GLY A 169 7.92 14.38 11.47
CA GLY A 169 7.03 13.84 10.44
C GLY A 169 5.75 13.26 11.04
N MET A 170 5.82 12.64 12.22
CA MET A 170 4.62 12.17 12.94
C MET A 170 3.72 13.32 13.36
N ARG A 171 4.28 14.44 13.88
CA ARG A 171 3.49 15.67 14.20
C ARG A 171 2.87 16.30 12.94
N GLU A 172 3.55 16.21 11.82
CA GLU A 172 3.11 16.73 10.52
C GLU A 172 1.98 15.87 9.89
N GLY A 173 1.75 14.64 10.39
CA GLY A 173 0.60 13.84 10.00
C GLY A 173 0.91 12.46 9.43
N ALA A 174 2.16 12.01 9.47
CA ALA A 174 2.51 10.66 9.07
C ALA A 174 1.81 9.58 9.93
N ALA A 175 1.59 8.41 9.36
CA ALA A 175 0.91 7.29 10.02
C ALA A 175 1.84 6.42 10.88
N GLY A 176 3.11 6.35 10.52
CA GLY A 176 4.10 5.50 11.16
C GLY A 176 5.48 5.68 10.55
N LEU A 177 6.39 4.77 10.92
CA LEU A 177 7.75 4.66 10.37
C LEU A 177 7.80 3.51 9.37
N SER A 178 8.36 3.75 8.18
CA SER A 178 8.71 2.69 7.23
C SER A 178 10.21 2.48 7.13
N SER A 179 10.65 1.27 6.76
CA SER A 179 12.05 1.01 6.40
C SER A 179 12.18 0.00 5.27
N GLY A 180 13.28 0.08 4.52
CA GLY A 180 13.71 -0.90 3.53
C GLY A 180 15.15 -1.29 3.81
N LEU A 181 15.32 -2.38 4.58
CA LEU A 181 16.64 -2.74 5.14
C LEU A 181 17.49 -3.56 4.18
N GLU A 182 16.95 -4.01 3.07
CA GLU A 182 17.69 -4.66 1.98
C GLU A 182 18.29 -3.62 1.01
N TYR A 183 17.67 -2.45 0.88
CA TYR A 183 18.11 -1.38 -0.02
C TYR A 183 19.37 -0.66 0.47
N ASP A 184 20.05 0.05 -0.43
CA ASP A 184 21.40 0.60 -0.19
C ASP A 184 21.46 1.39 1.12
N VAL A 185 20.64 2.40 1.29
CA VAL A 185 20.68 3.28 2.49
C VAL A 185 20.34 2.54 3.78
N GLY A 186 19.28 1.74 3.76
CA GLY A 186 18.78 1.01 4.93
C GLY A 186 19.69 -0.13 5.38
N SER A 187 20.42 -0.74 4.45
CA SER A 187 21.21 -1.95 4.73
C SER A 187 22.37 -1.74 5.70
N TYR A 188 22.87 -0.54 5.85
CA TYR A 188 23.95 -0.18 6.79
C TYR A 188 23.46 0.14 8.21
N ALA A 189 22.14 0.27 8.40
CA ALA A 189 21.57 0.57 9.69
C ALA A 189 21.65 -0.62 10.65
N ALA A 190 21.98 -0.35 11.90
CA ALA A 190 21.95 -1.35 12.96
C ALA A 190 20.53 -1.47 13.54
N THR A 191 20.18 -2.63 14.09
CA THR A 191 18.86 -2.90 14.69
C THR A 191 18.50 -1.87 15.77
N GLU A 192 19.46 -1.42 16.56
CA GLU A 192 19.29 -0.43 17.64
C GLU A 192 18.85 0.94 17.11
N GLU A 193 19.31 1.33 15.91
CA GLU A 193 18.86 2.54 15.22
C GLU A 193 17.36 2.45 14.94
N LEU A 194 16.92 1.35 14.32
CA LEU A 194 15.52 1.13 13.98
C LEU A 194 14.62 1.07 15.24
N VAL A 195 15.10 0.44 16.33
CA VAL A 195 14.39 0.40 17.61
C VAL A 195 14.17 1.82 18.14
N ALA A 196 15.20 2.68 18.10
CA ALA A 196 15.09 4.06 18.57
C ALA A 196 14.08 4.88 17.71
N LEU A 197 14.11 4.70 16.40
CA LEU A 197 13.20 5.40 15.49
C LEU A 197 11.76 4.87 15.62
N ALA A 198 11.58 3.56 15.74
CA ALA A 198 10.27 2.95 15.99
C ALA A 198 9.67 3.46 17.32
N LYS A 199 10.49 3.58 18.38
CA LYS A 199 10.08 4.17 19.64
C LYS A 199 9.66 5.64 19.49
N ALA A 200 10.36 6.42 18.65
CA ALA A 200 9.99 7.81 18.35
C ALA A 200 8.62 7.88 17.65
N SER A 201 8.36 7.03 16.65
CA SER A 201 7.04 6.89 16.01
C SER A 201 5.95 6.47 17.01
N GLY A 202 6.27 5.55 17.92
CA GLY A 202 5.35 5.02 18.94
C GLY A 202 4.81 6.07 19.90
N LYS A 203 5.58 7.14 20.21
CA LYS A 203 5.12 8.27 21.04
C LYS A 203 3.87 8.96 20.47
N PHE A 204 3.67 8.86 19.18
CA PHE A 204 2.53 9.44 18.46
C PHE A 204 1.49 8.38 18.05
N GLY A 205 1.62 7.17 18.59
CA GLY A 205 0.75 6.07 18.25
C GLY A 205 0.99 5.50 16.85
N GLY A 206 2.15 5.72 16.25
CA GLY A 206 2.55 5.14 14.97
C GLY A 206 2.80 3.63 15.06
N PHE A 207 3.12 3.03 13.94
CA PHE A 207 3.51 1.63 13.78
C PHE A 207 4.84 1.56 13.02
N TYR A 208 5.44 0.38 12.97
CA TYR A 208 6.62 0.10 12.16
C TYR A 208 6.26 -0.81 11.00
N MET A 209 6.54 -0.37 9.78
CA MET A 209 6.39 -1.13 8.53
C MET A 209 7.75 -1.35 7.89
N THR A 210 8.01 -2.53 7.35
CA THR A 210 9.35 -2.81 6.80
C THR A 210 9.35 -3.78 5.64
N HIS A 211 10.03 -3.38 4.55
CA HIS A 211 10.76 -4.29 3.68
C HIS A 211 11.94 -4.83 4.50
N THR A 212 12.00 -6.14 4.69
CA THR A 212 12.95 -6.76 5.62
C THR A 212 14.39 -6.71 5.11
N ARG A 213 15.36 -7.00 5.98
CA ARG A 213 16.79 -6.90 5.63
C ARG A 213 17.25 -7.91 4.60
N ASP A 214 16.55 -9.03 4.51
CA ASP A 214 16.89 -10.11 3.58
C ASP A 214 15.61 -10.86 3.23
N GLU A 215 15.28 -10.87 1.96
CA GLU A 215 14.15 -11.63 1.42
C GLU A 215 14.59 -12.94 0.75
N ALA A 216 15.90 -13.26 0.89
CA ALA A 216 16.54 -14.43 0.32
C ALA A 216 16.79 -15.52 1.37
N GLU A 217 18.04 -15.98 1.51
CA GLU A 217 18.42 -17.12 2.35
C GLU A 217 18.27 -16.85 3.85
N LYS A 218 18.34 -15.57 4.29
CA LYS A 218 18.20 -15.15 5.70
C LYS A 218 16.85 -14.51 6.01
N THR A 219 15.81 -14.82 5.22
CA THR A 219 14.49 -14.20 5.38
C THR A 219 13.87 -14.42 6.76
N PHE A 220 14.13 -15.57 7.41
CA PHE A 220 13.58 -15.86 8.74
C PHE A 220 14.28 -15.06 9.83
N GLU A 221 15.59 -14.88 9.73
CA GLU A 221 16.38 -14.02 10.62
C GLU A 221 15.97 -12.55 10.45
N ALA A 222 15.62 -12.14 9.22
CA ALA A 222 15.12 -10.81 8.94
C ALA A 222 13.71 -10.57 9.53
N PHE A 223 12.84 -11.59 9.54
CA PHE A 223 11.56 -11.54 10.25
C PHE A 223 11.75 -11.44 11.78
N ASP A 224 12.70 -12.21 12.35
CA ASP A 224 13.04 -12.12 13.78
C ASP A 224 13.56 -10.71 14.13
N GLU A 225 14.39 -10.10 13.29
CA GLU A 225 14.87 -8.72 13.46
C GLU A 225 13.70 -7.72 13.43
N ALA A 226 12.79 -7.83 12.47
CA ALA A 226 11.63 -6.94 12.37
C ALA A 226 10.73 -7.03 13.63
N ILE A 227 10.52 -8.25 14.15
CA ILE A 227 9.80 -8.51 15.41
C ILE A 227 10.55 -7.86 16.58
N ALA A 228 11.86 -7.99 16.65
CA ALA A 228 12.70 -7.39 17.70
C ALA A 228 12.64 -5.86 17.67
N ILE A 229 12.69 -5.24 16.48
CA ILE A 229 12.55 -3.80 16.31
C ILE A 229 11.19 -3.31 16.83
N ALA A 230 10.11 -3.95 16.40
CA ALA A 230 8.76 -3.55 16.82
C ALA A 230 8.55 -3.70 18.33
N ARG A 231 9.04 -4.79 18.93
CA ARG A 231 9.01 -5.02 20.38
C ARG A 231 9.84 -3.98 21.14
N GLY A 232 11.09 -3.74 20.70
CA GLY A 232 11.98 -2.75 21.32
C GLY A 232 11.43 -1.34 21.20
N GLY A 233 10.74 -1.03 20.12
CA GLY A 233 10.05 0.24 19.88
C GLY A 233 8.72 0.36 20.61
N GLY A 234 8.12 -0.74 21.07
CA GLY A 234 6.79 -0.75 21.69
C GLY A 234 5.66 -0.40 20.71
N VAL A 235 5.79 -0.77 19.45
CA VAL A 235 4.87 -0.41 18.36
C VAL A 235 4.31 -1.65 17.66
N PRO A 236 3.11 -1.56 17.02
CA PRO A 236 2.65 -2.59 16.10
C PRO A 236 3.60 -2.80 14.93
N LEU A 237 3.65 -4.04 14.41
CA LEU A 237 4.46 -4.43 13.27
C LEU A 237 3.60 -4.64 12.02
N GLU A 238 4.10 -4.15 10.89
CA GLU A 238 3.65 -4.49 9.55
C GLU A 238 4.85 -4.99 8.73
N ILE A 239 4.78 -6.21 8.20
CA ILE A 239 5.76 -6.66 7.21
C ILE A 239 5.23 -6.32 5.83
N SER A 240 6.03 -5.54 5.10
CA SER A 240 5.78 -5.21 3.71
C SER A 240 5.83 -6.46 2.84
N HIS A 241 4.91 -6.60 1.88
CA HIS A 241 4.90 -7.59 0.78
C HIS A 241 5.49 -8.97 1.15
N ILE A 242 5.06 -9.54 2.29
CA ILE A 242 5.62 -10.79 2.85
C ILE A 242 5.69 -11.90 1.82
N LYS A 243 6.87 -12.48 1.63
CA LYS A 243 7.14 -13.51 0.63
C LYS A 243 8.29 -14.43 1.02
N LEU A 244 8.45 -15.52 0.28
CA LEU A 244 9.65 -16.37 0.23
C LEU A 244 10.21 -16.25 -1.19
N ALA A 245 11.23 -15.40 -1.37
CA ALA A 245 11.63 -14.88 -2.66
C ALA A 245 12.73 -15.68 -3.36
N THR A 246 13.27 -16.76 -2.76
CA THR A 246 14.35 -17.56 -3.35
C THR A 246 14.09 -19.06 -3.28
N VAL A 247 14.77 -19.82 -4.14
CA VAL A 247 14.57 -21.28 -4.26
C VAL A 247 14.92 -22.04 -2.98
N GLY A 248 15.85 -21.52 -2.15
CA GLY A 248 16.28 -22.16 -0.90
C GLY A 248 15.24 -22.13 0.21
N VAL A 249 14.30 -21.19 0.15
CA VAL A 249 13.27 -21.01 1.17
C VAL A 249 11.86 -21.42 0.72
N TRP A 250 11.69 -21.80 -0.54
CA TRP A 250 10.39 -22.24 -1.05
C TRP A 250 9.79 -23.39 -0.23
N GLY A 251 8.48 -23.35 -0.01
CA GLY A 251 7.73 -24.35 0.74
C GLY A 251 7.92 -24.26 2.26
N GLN A 252 8.64 -23.27 2.77
CA GLN A 252 8.87 -23.08 4.20
C GLN A 252 7.88 -22.08 4.84
N THR A 253 6.75 -21.78 4.19
CA THR A 253 5.75 -20.83 4.69
C THR A 253 5.25 -21.16 6.10
N GLN A 254 5.19 -22.45 6.47
CA GLN A 254 4.79 -22.83 7.83
C GLN A 254 5.74 -22.25 8.90
N ARG A 255 7.04 -22.19 8.63
CA ARG A 255 8.03 -21.56 9.53
C ARG A 255 7.72 -20.07 9.73
N THR A 256 7.38 -19.35 8.64
CA THR A 256 6.93 -17.96 8.71
C THR A 256 5.68 -17.83 9.58
N ILE A 257 4.67 -18.67 9.34
CA ILE A 257 3.40 -18.64 10.09
C ILE A 257 3.65 -18.88 11.57
N ASP A 258 4.42 -19.89 11.93
CA ASP A 258 4.73 -20.24 13.33
C ASP A 258 5.45 -19.08 14.05
N LEU A 259 6.36 -18.39 13.37
CA LEU A 259 7.08 -17.25 13.89
C LEU A 259 6.14 -16.07 14.19
N PHE A 260 5.26 -15.72 13.25
CA PHE A 260 4.26 -14.65 13.43
C PHE A 260 3.23 -15.02 14.50
N ASP A 261 2.71 -16.23 14.49
CA ASP A 261 1.76 -16.72 15.51
C ASP A 261 2.37 -16.71 16.91
N SER A 262 3.64 -17.09 17.03
CA SER A 262 4.39 -16.98 18.29
C SER A 262 4.50 -15.53 18.75
N ALA A 263 4.91 -14.62 17.87
CA ALA A 263 5.01 -13.20 18.20
C ALA A 263 3.66 -12.60 18.65
N ARG A 264 2.58 -12.96 17.95
CA ARG A 264 1.22 -12.53 18.25
C ARG A 264 0.69 -13.10 19.59
N LYS A 265 0.94 -14.40 19.86
CA LYS A 265 0.61 -15.02 21.16
C LYS A 265 1.34 -14.35 22.33
N GLN A 266 2.52 -13.79 22.10
CA GLN A 266 3.28 -12.99 23.06
C GLN A 266 2.85 -11.52 23.11
N GLY A 267 1.74 -11.15 22.49
CA GLY A 267 1.12 -9.82 22.58
C GLY A 267 1.57 -8.80 21.55
N LEU A 268 2.42 -9.15 20.58
CA LEU A 268 2.76 -8.24 19.50
C LEU A 268 1.58 -8.11 18.51
N ASP A 269 1.08 -6.91 18.26
CA ASP A 269 0.15 -6.66 17.16
C ASP A 269 0.91 -6.64 15.83
N ALA A 270 1.08 -7.85 15.24
CA ALA A 270 1.79 -8.03 13.98
C ALA A 270 0.81 -8.38 12.86
N THR A 271 0.96 -7.68 11.73
CA THR A 271 0.31 -7.94 10.45
C THR A 271 1.35 -7.95 9.33
N ALA A 272 0.93 -8.37 8.15
CA ALA A 272 1.73 -8.26 6.93
C ALA A 272 0.80 -7.95 5.77
N ASP A 273 1.35 -7.41 4.69
CA ASP A 273 0.67 -7.29 3.41
C ASP A 273 1.29 -8.23 2.36
N CYS A 274 0.55 -8.51 1.30
CA CYS A 274 0.97 -9.41 0.24
C CYS A 274 0.27 -9.04 -1.07
N TYR A 275 0.94 -9.24 -2.20
CA TYR A 275 0.35 -9.14 -3.54
C TYR A 275 0.18 -10.54 -4.18
N PRO A 276 -0.81 -10.75 -5.07
CA PRO A 276 -1.18 -12.08 -5.57
C PRO A 276 -0.42 -12.50 -6.83
N TYR A 277 0.90 -12.34 -6.83
CA TYR A 277 1.78 -12.70 -7.96
C TYR A 277 3.00 -13.48 -7.47
N GLU A 278 3.55 -14.31 -8.35
CA GLU A 278 4.72 -15.18 -8.11
C GLU A 278 6.04 -14.52 -8.52
N ALA A 279 5.99 -13.21 -8.74
CA ALA A 279 7.13 -12.40 -9.13
C ALA A 279 7.12 -11.08 -8.36
N TRP A 280 8.31 -10.58 -8.09
CA TRP A 280 8.53 -9.27 -7.46
C TRP A 280 9.17 -8.30 -8.46
N HIS A 281 9.11 -7.01 -8.19
CA HIS A 281 9.72 -5.95 -8.98
C HIS A 281 10.61 -5.09 -8.08
N SER A 282 11.84 -4.84 -8.50
CA SER A 282 12.80 -3.99 -7.79
C SER A 282 13.94 -3.53 -8.73
N ASN A 283 14.97 -2.88 -8.17
CA ASN A 283 16.20 -2.60 -8.90
C ASN A 283 17.12 -3.83 -8.97
N LEU A 284 18.07 -3.81 -9.93
CA LEU A 284 18.98 -4.91 -10.19
C LEU A 284 19.95 -5.17 -9.01
N GLU A 285 20.32 -4.13 -8.26
CA GLU A 285 21.29 -4.19 -7.19
C GLU A 285 20.80 -5.03 -5.99
N VAL A 286 19.50 -5.14 -5.79
CA VAL A 286 18.91 -5.88 -4.66
C VAL A 286 19.27 -7.36 -4.65
N ILE A 287 19.52 -7.96 -5.83
CA ILE A 287 19.77 -9.40 -5.93
C ILE A 287 21.13 -9.86 -5.37
N VAL A 288 22.05 -8.93 -5.08
CA VAL A 288 23.37 -9.22 -4.46
C VAL A 288 23.42 -8.58 -3.05
N PRO A 289 22.95 -9.28 -2.00
CA PRO A 289 22.77 -8.68 -0.66
C PRO A 289 24.03 -8.15 -0.02
N ASN A 290 25.21 -8.76 -0.33
CA ASN A 290 26.51 -8.32 0.20
C ASN A 290 27.10 -7.11 -0.52
N LYS A 291 26.41 -6.55 -1.53
CA LYS A 291 26.82 -5.38 -2.34
C LYS A 291 28.14 -5.56 -3.10
N GLN A 292 28.63 -6.79 -3.27
CA GLN A 292 29.84 -7.09 -4.04
C GLN A 292 29.51 -7.36 -5.51
N TYR A 293 29.03 -6.33 -6.20
CA TYR A 293 28.48 -6.41 -7.55
C TYR A 293 29.50 -6.81 -8.64
N ASP A 294 30.78 -6.64 -8.37
CA ASP A 294 31.89 -7.01 -9.26
C ASP A 294 32.58 -8.34 -8.90
N ASP A 295 32.17 -8.97 -7.79
CA ASP A 295 32.68 -10.28 -7.41
C ASP A 295 31.88 -11.39 -8.12
N PRO A 296 32.53 -12.16 -9.04
CA PRO A 296 31.85 -13.19 -9.81
C PRO A 296 31.21 -14.29 -8.94
N ALA A 297 31.77 -14.57 -7.76
CA ALA A 297 31.21 -15.59 -6.86
C ALA A 297 29.91 -15.13 -6.23
N SER A 298 29.87 -13.88 -5.74
CA SER A 298 28.68 -13.27 -5.16
C SER A 298 27.56 -13.16 -6.19
N VAL A 299 27.86 -12.71 -7.41
CA VAL A 299 26.85 -12.61 -8.50
C VAL A 299 26.37 -13.99 -8.95
N THR A 300 27.27 -14.97 -9.06
CA THR A 300 26.88 -16.35 -9.41
C THR A 300 25.91 -16.93 -8.39
N GLU A 301 26.20 -16.75 -7.10
CA GLU A 301 25.33 -17.23 -6.03
C GLU A 301 23.97 -16.52 -6.03
N ALA A 302 23.96 -15.19 -6.21
CA ALA A 302 22.75 -14.41 -6.33
C ALA A 302 21.83 -14.89 -7.47
N LEU A 303 22.40 -15.10 -8.65
CA LEU A 303 21.63 -15.65 -9.79
C LEU A 303 21.14 -17.08 -9.51
N ARG A 304 21.94 -17.92 -8.83
CA ARG A 304 21.58 -19.30 -8.47
C ARG A 304 20.38 -19.36 -7.52
N VAL A 305 20.37 -18.54 -6.47
CA VAL A 305 19.30 -18.56 -5.45
C VAL A 305 17.97 -18.03 -5.99
N LEU A 306 18.00 -17.24 -7.06
CA LEU A 306 16.80 -16.81 -7.77
C LEU A 306 16.31 -17.83 -8.81
N GLY A 307 17.05 -18.95 -9.01
CA GLY A 307 16.72 -20.00 -9.97
C GLY A 307 17.26 -19.77 -11.38
N GLY A 308 18.21 -18.84 -11.55
CA GLY A 308 18.95 -18.58 -12.77
C GLY A 308 18.57 -17.28 -13.49
N PRO A 309 19.43 -16.83 -14.43
CA PRO A 309 19.26 -15.56 -15.15
C PRO A 309 18.03 -15.53 -16.08
N SER A 310 17.47 -16.68 -16.44
CA SER A 310 16.21 -16.76 -17.20
C SER A 310 14.98 -16.33 -16.39
N ARG A 311 15.09 -16.25 -15.06
CA ARG A 311 14.00 -15.82 -14.17
C ARG A 311 14.03 -14.34 -13.84
N ILE A 312 14.95 -13.58 -14.39
CA ILE A 312 15.11 -12.15 -14.15
C ILE A 312 14.86 -11.41 -15.45
N THR A 313 13.73 -10.71 -15.52
CA THR A 313 13.33 -9.91 -16.70
C THR A 313 13.64 -8.43 -16.44
N VAL A 314 14.35 -7.77 -17.35
CA VAL A 314 14.57 -6.32 -17.30
C VAL A 314 13.29 -5.61 -17.73
N THR A 315 12.79 -4.66 -16.93
CA THR A 315 11.64 -3.82 -17.27
C THR A 315 12.05 -2.44 -17.74
N GLY A 316 13.18 -1.93 -17.22
CA GLY A 316 13.75 -0.64 -17.60
C GLY A 316 15.28 -0.64 -17.42
N CYS A 317 15.98 -0.12 -18.40
CA CYS A 317 17.44 0.11 -18.30
C CYS A 317 17.77 1.41 -19.05
N LYS A 318 18.21 2.42 -18.30
CA LYS A 318 18.47 3.74 -18.88
C LYS A 318 19.62 3.72 -19.89
N ALA A 319 20.68 2.96 -19.59
CA ALA A 319 21.84 2.81 -20.46
C ALA A 319 21.51 1.99 -21.72
N HIS A 320 20.59 1.03 -21.60
CA HIS A 320 20.24 0.08 -22.64
C HIS A 320 18.72 -0.12 -22.72
N PRO A 321 17.96 0.84 -23.28
CA PRO A 321 16.50 0.74 -23.37
C PRO A 321 16.01 -0.51 -24.13
N GLU A 322 16.84 -1.04 -25.04
CA GLU A 322 16.56 -2.25 -25.84
C GLU A 322 16.55 -3.55 -25.02
N TYR A 323 16.95 -3.51 -23.74
CA TYR A 323 16.90 -4.66 -22.84
C TYR A 323 15.51 -4.88 -22.25
N ALA A 324 14.65 -3.86 -22.27
CA ALA A 324 13.30 -3.97 -21.73
C ALA A 324 12.54 -5.15 -22.34
N GLY A 325 11.89 -5.94 -21.49
CA GLY A 325 11.14 -7.14 -21.84
C GLY A 325 11.98 -8.40 -22.07
N LYS A 326 13.31 -8.34 -21.92
CA LYS A 326 14.21 -9.49 -22.09
C LYS A 326 14.72 -10.00 -20.74
N THR A 327 14.98 -11.31 -20.67
CA THR A 327 15.65 -11.87 -19.49
C THR A 327 17.17 -11.62 -19.54
N LEU A 328 17.84 -11.63 -18.37
CA LEU A 328 19.31 -11.53 -18.30
C LEU A 328 19.98 -12.64 -19.14
N GLU A 329 19.38 -13.84 -19.20
CA GLU A 329 19.89 -14.92 -20.04
C GLU A 329 19.85 -14.57 -21.53
N GLN A 330 18.70 -14.08 -22.02
CA GLN A 330 18.53 -13.67 -23.43
C GLN A 330 19.50 -12.56 -23.83
N ILE A 331 19.68 -11.56 -22.96
CA ILE A 331 20.59 -10.44 -23.21
C ILE A 331 22.05 -10.96 -23.26
N ALA A 332 22.45 -11.78 -22.27
CA ALA A 332 23.80 -12.37 -22.22
C ALA A 332 24.12 -13.22 -23.45
N GLN A 333 23.16 -14.05 -23.91
CA GLN A 333 23.29 -14.85 -25.14
C GLN A 333 23.45 -13.96 -26.38
N ASN A 334 22.63 -12.92 -26.52
CA ASN A 334 22.69 -12.00 -27.65
C ASN A 334 24.02 -11.27 -27.74
N GLU A 335 24.58 -10.89 -26.59
CA GLU A 335 25.86 -10.19 -26.50
C GLU A 335 27.07 -11.11 -26.42
N LYS A 336 26.86 -12.42 -26.34
CA LYS A 336 27.93 -13.45 -26.26
C LYS A 336 28.85 -13.27 -25.04
N ILE A 337 28.25 -12.88 -23.90
CA ILE A 337 28.95 -12.76 -22.60
C ILE A 337 28.21 -13.61 -21.55
N SER A 338 28.86 -13.83 -20.40
CA SER A 338 28.19 -14.51 -19.29
C SER A 338 27.13 -13.60 -18.62
N ALA A 339 26.09 -14.20 -18.04
CA ALA A 339 25.11 -13.45 -17.25
C ALA A 339 25.74 -12.72 -16.05
N VAL A 340 26.80 -13.28 -15.46
CA VAL A 340 27.57 -12.65 -14.39
C VAL A 340 28.28 -11.37 -14.90
N ALA A 341 28.96 -11.44 -16.06
CA ALA A 341 29.59 -10.27 -16.65
C ALA A 341 28.59 -9.21 -17.10
N LEU A 342 27.43 -9.63 -17.62
CA LEU A 342 26.33 -8.74 -17.96
C LEU A 342 25.82 -8.00 -16.71
N TYR A 343 25.52 -8.72 -15.63
CA TYR A 343 25.04 -8.15 -14.38
C TYR A 343 25.99 -7.06 -13.86
N SER A 344 27.29 -7.40 -13.67
CA SER A 344 28.27 -6.46 -13.14
C SER A 344 28.43 -5.22 -14.03
N ARG A 345 28.34 -5.39 -15.37
CA ARG A 345 28.36 -4.29 -16.31
C ARG A 345 27.12 -3.38 -16.14
N MET A 346 25.93 -3.97 -16.11
CA MET A 346 24.68 -3.20 -15.97
C MET A 346 24.65 -2.38 -14.68
N VAL A 347 25.12 -2.95 -13.56
CA VAL A 347 25.20 -2.20 -12.29
C VAL A 347 26.19 -1.02 -12.42
N ARG A 348 27.38 -1.21 -13.04
CA ARG A 348 28.33 -0.10 -13.27
C ARG A 348 27.78 1.00 -14.20
N GLU A 349 26.88 0.65 -15.10
CA GLU A 349 26.26 1.58 -16.06
C GLU A 349 25.00 2.27 -15.51
N GLY A 350 24.68 2.07 -14.22
CA GLY A 350 23.57 2.76 -13.53
C GLY A 350 22.38 1.88 -13.20
N GLY A 351 22.55 0.54 -13.29
CA GLY A 351 21.53 -0.42 -12.89
C GLY A 351 20.38 -0.60 -13.87
N ALA A 352 19.37 -1.28 -13.43
CA ALA A 352 18.14 -1.55 -14.17
C ALA A 352 16.99 -1.85 -13.23
N ASP A 353 15.75 -1.63 -13.69
CA ASP A 353 14.54 -2.14 -13.05
C ASP A 353 14.26 -3.55 -13.56
N ILE A 354 13.93 -4.46 -12.65
CA ILE A 354 13.78 -5.88 -12.97
C ILE A 354 12.54 -6.51 -12.33
N ILE A 355 12.07 -7.59 -12.94
CA ILE A 355 11.12 -8.53 -12.35
C ILE A 355 11.85 -9.84 -12.07
N GLY A 356 11.80 -10.29 -10.80
CA GLY A 356 12.30 -11.60 -10.39
C GLY A 356 11.17 -12.62 -10.27
N HIS A 357 11.15 -13.63 -11.17
CA HIS A 357 10.17 -14.72 -11.18
C HIS A 357 10.63 -15.86 -10.25
N SER A 358 10.82 -15.55 -8.97
CA SER A 358 11.46 -16.46 -8.01
C SER A 358 10.61 -16.72 -6.76
N MET A 359 9.29 -16.63 -6.87
CA MET A 359 8.34 -17.00 -5.83
C MET A 359 7.52 -18.24 -6.26
N LYS A 360 6.85 -18.88 -5.33
CA LYS A 360 5.89 -19.97 -5.58
C LYS A 360 4.47 -19.57 -5.23
N GLU A 361 3.51 -19.93 -6.08
CA GLU A 361 2.10 -19.65 -5.81
C GLU A 361 1.60 -20.32 -4.53
N GLU A 362 2.06 -21.54 -4.24
CA GLU A 362 1.67 -22.28 -3.03
C GLU A 362 2.04 -21.52 -1.74
N ASP A 363 3.21 -20.88 -1.71
CA ASP A 363 3.65 -20.06 -0.58
C ASP A 363 2.80 -18.79 -0.47
N VAL A 364 2.54 -18.11 -1.59
CA VAL A 364 1.66 -16.94 -1.64
C VAL A 364 0.25 -17.29 -1.14
N LEU A 365 -0.31 -18.41 -1.59
CA LEU A 365 -1.64 -18.87 -1.17
C LEU A 365 -1.66 -19.22 0.33
N ALA A 366 -0.61 -19.85 0.87
CA ALA A 366 -0.51 -20.19 2.28
C ALA A 366 -0.45 -18.95 3.18
N LEU A 367 0.29 -17.91 2.75
CA LEU A 367 0.33 -16.61 3.43
C LEU A 367 -1.03 -15.91 3.38
N TYR A 368 -1.69 -15.87 2.23
CA TYR A 368 -3.02 -15.25 2.11
C TYR A 368 -4.10 -15.88 2.98
N LYS A 369 -3.98 -17.18 3.31
CA LYS A 369 -4.91 -17.83 4.26
C LYS A 369 -4.81 -17.27 5.67
N GLN A 370 -3.72 -16.61 6.03
CA GLN A 370 -3.53 -16.11 7.38
C GLN A 370 -4.43 -14.90 7.65
N PRO A 371 -5.13 -14.85 8.80
CA PRO A 371 -6.10 -13.78 9.10
C PRO A 371 -5.44 -12.41 9.31
N TRP A 372 -4.13 -12.36 9.49
CA TRP A 372 -3.32 -11.17 9.72
C TRP A 372 -2.63 -10.65 8.45
N VAL A 373 -2.76 -11.33 7.30
CA VAL A 373 -2.22 -10.86 6.02
C VAL A 373 -3.27 -10.02 5.30
N MET A 374 -2.90 -8.81 4.91
CA MET A 374 -3.69 -7.86 4.12
C MET A 374 -3.41 -8.03 2.62
N VAL A 375 -4.32 -7.52 1.79
CA VAL A 375 -4.09 -7.37 0.35
C VAL A 375 -3.48 -5.99 0.13
N ALA A 376 -2.32 -5.93 -0.52
CA ALA A 376 -1.71 -4.69 -0.98
C ALA A 376 -1.10 -4.89 -2.38
N SER A 377 -0.93 -3.80 -3.12
CA SER A 377 -0.41 -3.90 -4.48
C SER A 377 1.11 -3.95 -4.54
N ASP A 378 1.80 -3.27 -3.65
CA ASP A 378 3.23 -2.98 -3.77
C ASP A 378 3.54 -2.41 -5.19
N GLY A 379 2.57 -1.66 -5.70
CA GLY A 379 2.58 -1.09 -7.04
C GLY A 379 2.47 0.43 -7.00
N GLY A 380 2.31 1.00 -8.19
CA GLY A 380 2.11 2.43 -8.36
C GLY A 380 1.29 2.70 -9.62
N ILE A 381 0.96 3.96 -9.85
CA ILE A 381 0.19 4.39 -11.04
C ILE A 381 0.92 4.00 -12.34
N ASP A 382 2.23 4.13 -12.35
CA ASP A 382 3.09 3.88 -13.52
C ASP A 382 3.87 2.55 -13.42
N ALA A 383 3.45 1.63 -12.56
CA ALA A 383 4.19 0.40 -12.30
C ALA A 383 4.35 -0.47 -13.57
N ASP A 384 5.55 -0.99 -13.78
CA ASP A 384 5.90 -1.92 -14.86
C ASP A 384 5.72 -3.40 -14.45
N HIS A 385 4.97 -3.63 -13.37
CA HIS A 385 4.55 -4.94 -12.88
C HIS A 385 3.02 -5.01 -12.83
N PRO A 386 2.38 -6.13 -13.23
CA PRO A 386 0.92 -6.25 -13.26
C PRO A 386 0.24 -6.03 -11.91
N ARG A 387 0.97 -6.11 -10.79
CA ARG A 387 0.45 -5.86 -9.45
C ARG A 387 -0.11 -4.44 -9.28
N GLY A 388 0.43 -3.45 -10.01
CA GLY A 388 -0.03 -2.06 -9.95
C GLY A 388 -1.45 -1.84 -10.46
N ALA A 389 -1.93 -2.67 -11.41
CA ALA A 389 -3.26 -2.51 -12.03
C ALA A 389 -4.20 -3.72 -11.82
N GLY A 390 -3.72 -4.83 -11.22
CA GLY A 390 -4.47 -6.08 -11.15
C GLY A 390 -4.69 -6.69 -9.78
N THR A 391 -3.99 -6.27 -8.74
CA THR A 391 -3.94 -6.95 -7.43
C THR A 391 -5.31 -7.23 -6.83
N PHE A 392 -6.13 -6.23 -6.63
CA PHE A 392 -7.41 -6.38 -5.93
C PHE A 392 -8.42 -7.21 -6.73
N PRO A 393 -8.63 -6.96 -8.03
CA PRO A 393 -9.47 -7.80 -8.87
C PRO A 393 -8.95 -9.24 -9.03
N ARG A 394 -7.62 -9.46 -9.07
CA ARG A 394 -7.03 -10.81 -9.11
C ARG A 394 -7.38 -11.62 -7.86
N VAL A 395 -7.30 -11.01 -6.69
CA VAL A 395 -7.73 -11.69 -5.44
C VAL A 395 -9.21 -12.05 -5.49
N LEU A 396 -10.07 -11.12 -5.91
CA LEU A 396 -11.53 -11.37 -6.01
C LEU A 396 -11.87 -12.43 -7.09
N GLY A 397 -11.25 -12.35 -8.25
CA GLY A 397 -11.48 -13.25 -9.35
C GLY A 397 -10.78 -14.60 -9.16
N ARG A 398 -9.44 -14.59 -9.15
CA ARG A 398 -8.65 -15.82 -9.14
C ARG A 398 -8.66 -16.53 -7.78
N TYR A 399 -8.45 -15.80 -6.67
CA TYR A 399 -8.31 -16.48 -5.37
C TYR A 399 -9.63 -16.78 -4.69
N VAL A 400 -10.63 -15.91 -4.82
CA VAL A 400 -11.97 -16.17 -4.26
C VAL A 400 -12.79 -17.05 -5.19
N ARG A 401 -13.08 -16.56 -6.43
CA ARG A 401 -14.04 -17.21 -7.34
C ARG A 401 -13.52 -18.50 -7.93
N GLU A 402 -12.26 -18.53 -8.40
CA GLU A 402 -11.73 -19.69 -9.14
C GLU A 402 -11.05 -20.71 -8.21
N LYS A 403 -10.20 -20.26 -7.29
CA LYS A 403 -9.43 -21.14 -6.38
C LYS A 403 -10.14 -21.45 -5.05
N HIS A 404 -11.21 -20.72 -4.70
CA HIS A 404 -11.93 -20.87 -3.42
C HIS A 404 -11.01 -20.84 -2.19
N LEU A 405 -9.97 -19.98 -2.25
CA LEU A 405 -8.95 -19.90 -1.20
C LEU A 405 -9.54 -19.44 0.15
N PHE A 406 -10.46 -18.49 0.11
CA PHE A 406 -11.26 -17.95 1.21
C PHE A 406 -12.56 -17.35 0.69
N THR A 407 -13.46 -17.00 1.61
CA THR A 407 -14.77 -16.44 1.25
C THR A 407 -14.65 -15.02 0.71
N LEU A 408 -15.62 -14.58 -0.10
CA LEU A 408 -15.68 -13.21 -0.59
C LEU A 408 -15.73 -12.16 0.56
N PRO A 409 -16.51 -12.35 1.64
CA PRO A 409 -16.44 -11.46 2.80
C PRO A 409 -15.05 -11.38 3.46
N GLU A 410 -14.33 -12.50 3.54
CA GLU A 410 -12.96 -12.49 4.09
C GLU A 410 -11.98 -11.75 3.18
N ALA A 411 -12.09 -11.89 1.85
CA ALA A 411 -11.32 -11.09 0.91
C ALA A 411 -11.56 -9.59 1.11
N VAL A 412 -12.83 -9.18 1.19
CA VAL A 412 -13.20 -7.78 1.42
C VAL A 412 -12.66 -7.29 2.77
N ARG A 413 -12.73 -8.10 3.84
CA ARG A 413 -12.12 -7.76 5.14
C ARG A 413 -10.63 -7.48 5.02
N LYS A 414 -9.90 -8.32 4.29
CA LYS A 414 -8.44 -8.17 4.04
C LYS A 414 -8.08 -6.93 3.21
N MET A 415 -9.03 -6.41 2.45
CA MET A 415 -8.89 -5.21 1.60
C MET A 415 -9.42 -3.92 2.26
N THR A 416 -10.12 -4.01 3.40
CA THR A 416 -10.88 -2.89 3.95
C THR A 416 -10.71 -2.72 5.46
N SER A 417 -11.43 -3.46 6.31
CA SER A 417 -11.40 -3.23 7.76
C SER A 417 -10.10 -3.67 8.42
N LEU A 418 -9.42 -4.69 7.90
CA LEU A 418 -8.11 -5.09 8.42
C LEU A 418 -7.05 -3.99 8.17
N PRO A 419 -6.86 -3.48 6.93
CA PRO A 419 -6.01 -2.33 6.69
C PRO A 419 -6.47 -1.06 7.42
N ALA A 420 -7.78 -0.74 7.44
CA ALA A 420 -8.29 0.42 8.18
C ALA A 420 -7.90 0.38 9.67
N ARG A 421 -7.97 -0.80 10.30
CA ARG A 421 -7.54 -1.00 11.69
C ARG A 421 -6.04 -0.76 11.85
N ARG A 422 -5.19 -1.31 10.95
CA ARG A 422 -3.74 -1.12 10.99
C ARG A 422 -3.38 0.35 10.82
N MET A 423 -4.02 1.05 9.89
CA MET A 423 -3.82 2.48 9.62
C MET A 423 -4.58 3.40 10.59
N LYS A 424 -5.32 2.84 11.57
CA LYS A 424 -6.12 3.57 12.57
C LYS A 424 -7.18 4.50 11.95
N LEU A 425 -7.75 4.10 10.82
CA LEU A 425 -8.82 4.80 10.13
C LEU A 425 -10.17 4.41 10.75
N GLY A 426 -10.59 5.13 11.78
CA GLY A 426 -11.78 4.80 12.57
C GLY A 426 -13.12 4.98 11.85
N ASP A 427 -13.15 5.77 10.78
CA ASP A 427 -14.37 6.13 10.04
C ASP A 427 -14.43 5.52 8.62
N ARG A 428 -13.55 4.55 8.27
CA ARG A 428 -13.45 3.92 6.95
C ARG A 428 -13.30 2.39 7.06
N GLY A 429 -13.37 1.70 5.92
CA GLY A 429 -13.15 0.26 5.82
C GLY A 429 -14.34 -0.60 6.25
N ARG A 430 -15.49 0.00 6.59
CA ARG A 430 -16.75 -0.71 6.87
C ARG A 430 -17.94 0.07 6.34
N ILE A 431 -19.05 -0.66 6.01
CA ILE A 431 -20.34 -0.06 5.69
C ILE A 431 -21.20 -0.09 6.93
N ALA A 432 -21.34 1.07 7.58
CA ALA A 432 -22.21 1.29 8.73
C ALA A 432 -22.62 2.77 8.80
N PRO A 433 -23.74 3.12 9.44
CA PRO A 433 -24.12 4.51 9.64
C PRO A 433 -23.01 5.33 10.29
N GLY A 434 -22.78 6.55 9.78
CA GLY A 434 -21.73 7.47 10.22
C GLY A 434 -20.36 7.26 9.59
N MET A 435 -20.09 6.12 8.96
CA MET A 435 -18.84 5.86 8.24
C MET A 435 -18.76 6.71 6.96
N LYS A 436 -17.55 6.97 6.47
CA LYS A 436 -17.32 7.64 5.19
C LYS A 436 -17.85 6.79 4.04
N ALA A 437 -18.39 7.45 3.03
CA ALA A 437 -18.92 6.81 1.84
C ALA A 437 -17.82 6.57 0.80
N ASP A 438 -16.81 5.81 1.20
CA ASP A 438 -15.85 5.17 0.30
C ASP A 438 -16.41 3.78 -0.02
N LEU A 439 -16.91 3.60 -1.24
CA LEU A 439 -17.71 2.43 -1.60
C LEU A 439 -17.27 1.89 -2.97
N VAL A 440 -17.35 0.57 -3.13
CA VAL A 440 -17.14 -0.10 -4.40
C VAL A 440 -18.31 -1.02 -4.73
N LEU A 441 -18.83 -0.89 -5.96
CA LEU A 441 -19.78 -1.82 -6.57
C LEU A 441 -19.04 -2.63 -7.64
N PHE A 442 -19.10 -3.95 -7.55
CA PHE A 442 -18.46 -4.85 -8.52
C PHE A 442 -19.32 -6.08 -8.81
N ASP A 443 -19.14 -6.66 -9.98
CA ASP A 443 -19.77 -7.94 -10.34
C ASP A 443 -18.87 -9.09 -9.82
N PRO A 444 -19.31 -9.84 -8.80
CA PRO A 444 -18.53 -10.95 -8.26
C PRO A 444 -18.35 -12.12 -9.23
N LYS A 445 -19.13 -12.17 -10.31
CA LYS A 445 -19.05 -13.22 -11.34
C LYS A 445 -18.00 -12.92 -12.41
N THR A 446 -17.69 -11.64 -12.64
CA THR A 446 -16.83 -11.23 -13.76
C THR A 446 -15.57 -10.47 -13.33
N VAL A 447 -15.50 -9.98 -12.09
CA VAL A 447 -14.33 -9.23 -11.59
C VAL A 447 -13.06 -10.09 -11.70
N ILE A 448 -12.05 -9.54 -12.42
CA ILE A 448 -10.75 -10.19 -12.64
C ILE A 448 -9.73 -9.16 -13.14
N ASP A 449 -8.44 -9.41 -12.87
CA ASP A 449 -7.34 -8.69 -13.48
C ASP A 449 -7.20 -9.00 -14.98
N ARG A 450 -6.62 -8.05 -15.71
CA ARG A 450 -6.29 -8.19 -17.14
C ARG A 450 -4.84 -7.80 -17.41
N SER A 451 -4.16 -7.25 -16.40
CA SER A 451 -2.75 -6.91 -16.48
C SER A 451 -1.89 -8.15 -16.56
N THR A 452 -0.86 -8.11 -17.40
CA THR A 452 0.15 -9.16 -17.57
C THR A 452 1.55 -8.55 -17.45
N PHE A 453 2.59 -9.36 -17.46
CA PHE A 453 3.97 -8.84 -17.44
C PHE A 453 4.33 -8.09 -18.72
N GLU A 454 3.64 -8.39 -19.85
CA GLU A 454 3.79 -7.70 -21.12
C GLU A 454 2.93 -6.43 -21.21
N GLU A 455 1.74 -6.44 -20.59
CA GLU A 455 0.80 -5.32 -20.54
C GLU A 455 0.47 -4.97 -19.07
N PRO A 456 1.44 -4.48 -18.28
CA PRO A 456 1.30 -4.38 -16.81
C PRO A 456 0.24 -3.37 -16.36
N ARG A 457 -0.10 -2.39 -17.19
CA ARG A 457 -1.07 -1.32 -16.87
C ARG A 457 -2.46 -1.55 -17.46
N LYS A 458 -2.72 -2.73 -18.01
CA LYS A 458 -4.04 -3.08 -18.57
C LYS A 458 -5.08 -3.12 -17.47
N LEU A 459 -6.15 -2.33 -17.64
CA LEU A 459 -7.17 -2.16 -16.61
C LEU A 459 -7.94 -3.46 -16.37
N SER A 460 -8.29 -3.68 -15.11
CA SER A 460 -9.13 -4.77 -14.65
C SER A 460 -10.58 -4.63 -15.14
N VAL A 461 -11.36 -5.71 -15.06
CA VAL A 461 -12.79 -5.70 -15.41
C VAL A 461 -13.66 -6.12 -14.22
N GLY A 462 -14.95 -5.79 -14.27
CA GLY A 462 -15.92 -6.18 -13.27
C GLY A 462 -16.11 -5.18 -12.12
N ILE A 463 -15.28 -4.13 -12.00
CA ILE A 463 -15.55 -2.99 -11.11
C ILE A 463 -16.53 -2.05 -11.82
N SER A 464 -17.74 -1.95 -11.30
CA SER A 464 -18.82 -1.16 -11.92
C SER A 464 -18.76 0.31 -11.51
N ARG A 465 -18.65 0.59 -10.20
CA ARG A 465 -18.62 1.96 -9.67
C ARG A 465 -17.71 2.05 -8.45
N VAL A 466 -17.01 3.19 -8.34
CA VAL A 466 -16.21 3.53 -7.15
C VAL A 466 -16.58 4.92 -6.69
N TYR A 467 -16.87 5.02 -5.40
CA TYR A 467 -17.16 6.29 -4.73
C TYR A 467 -16.06 6.56 -3.69
N VAL A 468 -15.57 7.79 -3.69
CA VAL A 468 -14.60 8.29 -2.69
C VAL A 468 -15.23 9.49 -2.00
N ASN A 469 -15.32 9.46 -0.68
CA ASN A 469 -15.99 10.52 0.10
C ASN A 469 -17.38 10.89 -0.44
N GLY A 470 -18.14 9.90 -0.93
CA GLY A 470 -19.50 10.08 -1.47
C GLY A 470 -19.57 10.49 -2.95
N GLU A 471 -18.46 10.84 -3.58
CA GLU A 471 -18.38 11.26 -4.97
C GLU A 471 -18.00 10.09 -5.89
N LEU A 472 -18.68 9.95 -7.02
CA LEU A 472 -18.42 8.93 -8.03
C LEU A 472 -17.13 9.28 -8.79
N VAL A 473 -16.08 8.45 -8.66
CA VAL A 473 -14.78 8.64 -9.32
C VAL A 473 -14.57 7.70 -10.51
N TRP A 474 -15.24 6.54 -10.49
CA TRP A 474 -15.17 5.54 -11.56
C TRP A 474 -16.56 4.99 -11.86
N ALA A 475 -16.91 4.91 -13.14
CA ALA A 475 -18.14 4.27 -13.62
C ALA A 475 -17.94 3.72 -15.03
N ASP A 476 -18.52 2.54 -15.28
CA ASP A 476 -18.67 1.96 -16.60
C ASP A 476 -17.37 1.89 -17.43
N GLY A 477 -16.24 1.64 -16.75
CA GLY A 477 -14.93 1.47 -17.40
C GLY A 477 -14.14 2.77 -17.57
N ALA A 478 -14.58 3.89 -17.01
CA ALA A 478 -13.89 5.18 -17.14
C ALA A 478 -13.89 5.99 -15.82
N VAL A 479 -12.88 6.86 -15.66
CA VAL A 479 -12.84 7.87 -14.61
C VAL A 479 -13.85 8.99 -14.92
N THR A 480 -14.46 9.55 -13.88
CA THR A 480 -15.47 10.62 -14.03
C THR A 480 -14.84 12.02 -14.08
N GLY A 481 -13.54 12.14 -13.79
CA GLY A 481 -12.85 13.42 -13.64
C GLY A 481 -13.03 14.08 -12.27
N LYS A 482 -13.79 13.48 -11.35
CA LYS A 482 -13.90 13.95 -9.97
C LYS A 482 -12.66 13.62 -9.17
N LEU A 483 -12.20 14.54 -8.33
CA LEU A 483 -11.00 14.43 -7.50
C LEU A 483 -11.32 14.71 -6.02
N PRO A 484 -12.18 13.89 -5.37
CA PRO A 484 -12.66 14.13 -4.02
C PRO A 484 -11.73 13.58 -2.94
N GLY A 485 -10.57 13.07 -3.31
CA GLY A 485 -9.62 12.46 -2.37
C GLY A 485 -9.20 13.44 -1.27
N ARG A 486 -8.91 12.89 -0.11
CA ARG A 486 -8.49 13.66 1.07
C ARG A 486 -7.18 13.15 1.61
N VAL A 487 -6.42 14.05 2.21
CA VAL A 487 -5.27 13.70 3.03
C VAL A 487 -5.80 13.12 4.34
N LEU A 488 -5.41 11.88 4.62
CA LEU A 488 -5.67 11.21 5.90
C LEU A 488 -4.39 11.28 6.74
N THR A 489 -4.54 11.59 8.01
CA THR A 489 -3.39 11.75 8.93
C THR A 489 -3.41 10.69 10.01
N GLY A 490 -2.23 10.37 10.55
CA GLY A 490 -2.12 9.52 11.74
C GLY A 490 -2.87 10.11 12.94
N SER A 491 -3.21 9.26 13.91
CA SER A 491 -4.07 9.62 15.06
C SER A 491 -3.58 10.78 15.91
N SER A 492 -2.29 11.11 15.85
CA SER A 492 -1.65 12.20 16.63
C SER A 492 -1.78 13.58 15.99
N ALA A 493 -2.06 13.65 14.70
CA ALA A 493 -2.18 14.93 13.98
C ALA A 493 -3.58 15.57 14.09
N ASP A 494 -4.55 14.85 14.67
CA ASP A 494 -5.90 15.37 14.90
C ASP A 494 -5.98 16.04 16.27
N PRO A 495 -6.02 17.41 16.36
CA PRO A 495 -6.10 18.13 17.62
C PRO A 495 -7.36 17.80 18.45
N ALA A 496 -8.44 17.29 17.80
CA ALA A 496 -9.69 16.93 18.45
C ALA A 496 -9.64 15.56 19.16
N LYS A 497 -8.56 14.81 18.98
CA LYS A 497 -8.36 13.48 19.60
C LYS A 497 -7.35 13.49 20.74
N ARG A 498 -6.91 14.67 21.19
CA ARG A 498 -6.01 14.86 22.35
C ARG A 498 -6.81 15.08 23.63
#